data_eeb66790c9bce54b511389c8ac3a5ff5
#
_entry.id   eeb66790c9bce54b511389c8ac3a5ff5
#
_cell.length_a   1.000
_cell.length_b   1.000
_cell.length_c   1.000
_cell.angle_alpha   90.00
_cell.angle_beta   90.00
_cell.angle_gamma   90.00
#
_symmetry.space_group_name_H-M   'P 1'
#
loop_
_entity.id
_entity.type
_entity.pdbx_description
1 polymer ?
#
loop_
_entity_poly.entity_id
_entity_poly.type
_entity_poly.pdbx_seq_one_letter_code
_entity_poly.pdbx_strand_id
1 'polypeptide(L)'
;MSRAFRAAARGASLLTYYFDLAWRSCRRSKALTALVVLLMGCGAATCMVSFAVFRAAAADPIPWKSQQLFVPQIDNFGPAHNWKGEPPTLLSYTDAVALLQARQARRQVLIYGSKWTVLPGDAQHLPSSQEGDAVSHDFFAMFDAPFRYGGGWSASDDEQRAAVVVISSALNRKLFGGANSVGREIELDAHAYRIVGVLDDWNPSPRFFDVSSTWYPFSRPRQLYVPFSRAIDLHKAASTNFYCSTNSVDPYLPNWDSILHSECAWIAAWVELPRRADVERYRDWLHNYAAEQQRVGRFDWPPNVRLSGVGQWLQIMKVVPKSSALSLIVSVSFLLICLVNVVGLMLARFMRRAPEIGVRRALGASRGAIYRQFLTEAAAIGLAGGVLGLLLTALGMVGIGKVFEPEIARLATLDASLLLLTVLVAVTASLVAALYPTWRAAQVQPAWQLKSNG
;
A
#
# COMPACT_ATOMS: atom_id res chain seq x y z
N MET A 1 -39.79 -9.07 32.31
CA MET A 1 -38.48 -8.35 32.48
C MET A 1 -37.54 -8.87 33.58
N SER A 2 -37.85 -9.89 34.39
CA SER A 2 -37.07 -10.22 35.59
C SER A 2 -36.07 -11.38 35.49
N ARG A 3 -36.18 -12.30 34.54
CA ARG A 3 -35.22 -13.43 34.41
C ARG A 3 -33.97 -13.07 33.61
N ALA A 4 -34.07 -12.29 32.54
CA ALA A 4 -32.91 -11.87 31.73
C ALA A 4 -31.98 -10.91 32.49
N PHE A 5 -32.56 -9.98 33.29
CA PHE A 5 -31.78 -9.04 34.12
C PHE A 5 -31.03 -9.72 35.26
N ARG A 6 -31.59 -10.75 35.89
CA ARG A 6 -30.93 -11.56 36.93
C ARG A 6 -29.88 -12.49 36.36
N ALA A 7 -30.02 -12.97 35.13
CA ALA A 7 -29.01 -13.76 34.43
C ALA A 7 -27.81 -12.90 34.04
N ALA A 8 -28.03 -11.68 33.54
CA ALA A 8 -26.98 -10.71 33.23
C ALA A 8 -26.21 -10.25 34.48
N ALA A 9 -26.90 -9.96 35.57
CA ALA A 9 -26.28 -9.58 36.86
C ALA A 9 -25.46 -10.73 37.49
N ARG A 10 -25.92 -11.98 37.39
CA ARG A 10 -25.13 -13.16 37.79
C ARG A 10 -23.92 -13.39 36.87
N GLY A 11 -24.07 -13.13 35.56
CA GLY A 11 -22.95 -13.19 34.61
C GLY A 11 -21.86 -12.18 34.91
N ALA A 12 -22.24 -10.93 35.21
CA ALA A 12 -21.29 -9.87 35.59
C ALA A 12 -20.56 -10.18 36.91
N SER A 13 -21.27 -10.72 37.92
CA SER A 13 -20.64 -11.12 39.19
C SER A 13 -19.69 -12.32 39.04
N LEU A 14 -19.96 -13.24 38.12
CA LEU A 14 -19.08 -14.37 37.81
C LEU A 14 -17.84 -13.91 37.03
N LEU A 15 -17.97 -12.98 36.10
CA LEU A 15 -16.84 -12.42 35.36
C LEU A 15 -15.87 -11.64 36.28
N THR A 16 -16.40 -10.80 37.15
CA THR A 16 -15.57 -10.09 38.14
C THR A 16 -14.86 -11.02 39.11
N TYR A 17 -15.55 -12.09 39.54
CA TYR A 17 -14.92 -13.13 40.37
C TYR A 17 -13.78 -13.85 39.64
N TYR A 18 -13.98 -14.28 38.37
CA TYR A 18 -12.93 -14.94 37.60
C TYR A 18 -11.76 -13.98 37.27
N PHE A 19 -12.04 -12.69 37.07
CA PHE A 19 -11.00 -11.69 36.86
C PHE A 19 -10.16 -11.45 38.10
N ASP A 20 -10.76 -11.34 39.29
CA ASP A 20 -10.02 -11.21 40.55
C ASP A 20 -9.16 -12.46 40.82
N LEU A 21 -9.71 -13.64 40.51
CA LEU A 21 -8.98 -14.90 40.62
C LEU A 21 -7.79 -14.95 39.64
N ALA A 22 -7.96 -14.51 38.41
CA ALA A 22 -6.90 -14.39 37.41
C ALA A 22 -5.82 -13.41 37.87
N TRP A 23 -6.20 -12.25 38.40
CA TRP A 23 -5.27 -11.24 38.92
C TRP A 23 -4.41 -11.77 40.08
N ARG A 24 -5.03 -12.44 41.09
CA ARG A 24 -4.31 -13.08 42.21
C ARG A 24 -3.37 -14.17 41.72
N SER A 25 -3.81 -14.94 40.70
CA SER A 25 -3.03 -15.97 40.04
C SER A 25 -1.78 -15.41 39.35
N CYS A 26 -1.93 -14.30 38.60
CA CYS A 26 -0.82 -13.63 37.94
C CYS A 26 0.22 -13.08 38.94
N ARG A 27 -0.23 -12.58 40.10
CA ARG A 27 0.67 -12.11 41.16
C ARG A 27 1.46 -13.21 41.83
N ARG A 28 0.95 -14.45 41.87
CA ARG A 28 1.64 -15.58 42.55
C ARG A 28 2.78 -16.16 41.69
N SER A 29 2.75 -16.00 40.35
CA SER A 29 3.80 -16.47 39.42
C SER A 29 4.31 -15.32 38.53
N LYS A 30 4.79 -14.27 39.14
CA LYS A 30 5.15 -12.98 38.48
C LYS A 30 6.10 -13.17 37.29
N ALA A 31 7.20 -13.93 37.46
CA ALA A 31 8.21 -14.13 36.43
C ALA A 31 7.65 -14.88 35.18
N LEU A 32 6.92 -15.97 35.39
CA LEU A 32 6.30 -16.71 34.27
C LEU A 32 5.22 -15.89 33.57
N THR A 33 4.41 -15.13 34.33
CA THR A 33 3.38 -14.27 33.74
C THR A 33 4.02 -13.15 32.92
N ALA A 34 5.05 -12.50 33.45
CA ALA A 34 5.79 -11.44 32.73
C ALA A 34 6.42 -11.98 31.45
N LEU A 35 7.01 -13.18 31.49
CA LEU A 35 7.63 -13.80 30.33
C LEU A 35 6.58 -14.13 29.24
N VAL A 36 5.41 -14.66 29.64
CA VAL A 36 4.31 -14.94 28.70
C VAL A 36 3.79 -13.63 28.07
N VAL A 37 3.58 -12.58 28.88
CA VAL A 37 3.12 -11.26 28.41
C VAL A 37 4.15 -10.65 27.44
N LEU A 38 5.46 -10.75 27.75
CA LEU A 38 6.52 -10.29 26.87
C LEU A 38 6.54 -11.02 25.54
N LEU A 39 6.49 -12.35 25.56
CA LEU A 39 6.48 -13.17 24.32
C LEU A 39 5.25 -12.85 23.45
N MET A 40 4.07 -12.74 24.08
CA MET A 40 2.84 -12.38 23.36
C MET A 40 2.90 -10.96 22.82
N GLY A 41 3.37 -9.99 23.63
CA GLY A 41 3.49 -8.60 23.22
C GLY A 41 4.49 -8.39 22.09
N CYS A 42 5.68 -8.99 22.18
CA CYS A 42 6.70 -8.92 21.13
C CYS A 42 6.24 -9.60 19.84
N GLY A 43 5.67 -10.81 19.94
CA GLY A 43 5.16 -11.55 18.78
C GLY A 43 4.04 -10.80 18.06
N ALA A 44 3.07 -10.30 18.82
CA ALA A 44 1.97 -9.50 18.27
C ALA A 44 2.48 -8.20 17.64
N ALA A 45 3.36 -7.46 18.33
CA ALA A 45 3.89 -6.19 17.83
C ALA A 45 4.66 -6.37 16.52
N THR A 46 5.57 -7.33 16.46
CA THR A 46 6.35 -7.60 15.24
C THR A 46 5.44 -7.96 14.07
N CYS A 47 4.43 -8.81 14.30
CA CYS A 47 3.46 -9.18 13.30
C CYS A 47 2.64 -7.95 12.83
N MET A 48 2.19 -7.11 13.75
CA MET A 48 1.35 -5.95 13.42
C MET A 48 2.11 -4.83 12.73
N VAL A 49 3.37 -4.59 13.10
CA VAL A 49 4.25 -3.64 12.40
C VAL A 49 4.47 -4.08 10.94
N SER A 50 4.82 -5.35 10.73
CA SER A 50 5.00 -5.89 9.37
C SER A 50 3.70 -5.89 8.57
N PHE A 51 2.57 -6.18 9.21
CA PHE A 51 1.26 -6.11 8.57
C PHE A 51 0.87 -4.67 8.19
N ALA A 52 1.15 -3.69 9.03
CA ALA A 52 0.89 -2.28 8.74
C ALA A 52 1.68 -1.81 7.50
N VAL A 53 2.97 -2.16 7.42
CA VAL A 53 3.82 -1.85 6.25
C VAL A 53 3.31 -2.56 4.99
N PHE A 54 2.98 -3.85 5.10
CA PHE A 54 2.44 -4.61 3.97
C PHE A 54 1.11 -4.03 3.48
N ARG A 55 0.18 -3.72 4.40
CA ARG A 55 -1.12 -3.09 4.09
C ARG A 55 -0.94 -1.73 3.42
N ALA A 56 -0.01 -0.90 3.91
CA ALA A 56 0.31 0.39 3.34
C ALA A 56 0.83 0.26 1.89
N ALA A 57 1.73 -0.70 1.64
CA ALA A 57 2.27 -0.94 0.31
C ALA A 57 1.27 -1.59 -0.67
N ALA A 58 0.31 -2.35 -0.16
CA ALA A 58 -0.70 -3.06 -0.95
C ALA A 58 -2.04 -2.29 -1.07
N ALA A 59 -2.15 -1.10 -0.49
CA ALA A 59 -3.37 -0.31 -0.52
C ALA A 59 -3.72 0.12 -1.96
N ASP A 60 -5.02 0.15 -2.26
CA ASP A 60 -5.52 0.77 -3.50
C ASP A 60 -5.37 2.30 -3.37
N PRO A 61 -4.58 2.94 -4.25
CA PRO A 61 -4.30 4.37 -4.14
C PRO A 61 -5.50 5.28 -4.50
N ILE A 62 -6.51 4.72 -5.18
CA ILE A 62 -7.71 5.47 -5.62
C ILE A 62 -8.97 4.58 -5.56
N PRO A 63 -9.36 4.07 -4.36
CA PRO A 63 -10.39 3.03 -4.22
C PRO A 63 -11.78 3.44 -4.73
N TRP A 64 -12.10 4.72 -4.73
CA TRP A 64 -13.38 5.24 -5.23
C TRP A 64 -13.50 5.26 -6.74
N LYS A 65 -12.38 5.12 -7.48
CA LYS A 65 -12.34 5.23 -8.95
C LYS A 65 -11.53 4.13 -9.64
N SER A 66 -10.83 3.28 -8.89
CA SER A 66 -9.93 2.25 -9.42
C SER A 66 -10.58 1.29 -10.41
N GLN A 67 -11.90 1.05 -10.27
CA GLN A 67 -12.66 0.18 -11.17
C GLN A 67 -12.95 0.81 -12.55
N GLN A 68 -12.71 2.11 -12.71
CA GLN A 68 -12.97 2.86 -13.94
C GLN A 68 -11.68 3.20 -14.69
N LEU A 69 -10.52 2.95 -14.10
CA LEU A 69 -9.21 3.33 -14.64
C LEU A 69 -8.48 2.10 -15.17
N PHE A 70 -7.99 2.22 -16.40
CA PHE A 70 -7.30 1.14 -17.09
C PHE A 70 -6.04 1.63 -17.79
N VAL A 71 -5.04 0.73 -17.88
CA VAL A 71 -3.81 0.91 -18.65
C VAL A 71 -3.91 0.10 -19.94
N PRO A 72 -3.92 0.73 -21.10
CA PRO A 72 -3.79 0.05 -22.38
C PRO A 72 -2.32 -0.31 -22.65
N GLN A 73 -2.08 -1.53 -23.11
CA GLN A 73 -0.77 -2.02 -23.51
C GLN A 73 -0.84 -2.62 -24.90
N ILE A 74 0.16 -2.35 -25.72
CA ILE A 74 0.28 -2.84 -27.09
C ILE A 74 1.67 -3.43 -27.27
N ASP A 75 1.75 -4.62 -27.83
CA ASP A 75 3.05 -5.25 -28.13
C ASP A 75 3.60 -4.73 -29.46
N ASN A 76 4.39 -3.68 -29.36
CA ASN A 76 5.15 -3.12 -30.48
C ASN A 76 6.59 -3.67 -30.57
N PHE A 77 6.98 -4.63 -29.72
CA PHE A 77 8.29 -5.27 -29.73
C PHE A 77 8.29 -6.65 -30.35
N GLY A 78 7.15 -7.33 -30.30
CA GLY A 78 6.95 -8.68 -30.83
C GLY A 78 7.61 -9.80 -29.99
N PRO A 79 7.34 -11.06 -30.35
CA PRO A 79 7.70 -12.21 -29.53
C PRO A 79 9.20 -12.42 -29.35
N ALA A 80 10.03 -11.87 -30.22
CA ALA A 80 11.49 -11.95 -30.10
C ALA A 80 12.06 -11.00 -29.02
N HIS A 81 11.36 -9.92 -28.72
CA HIS A 81 11.89 -8.84 -27.85
C HIS A 81 10.98 -8.52 -26.67
N ASN A 82 9.75 -9.03 -26.64
CA ASN A 82 8.89 -8.89 -25.48
C ASN A 82 9.33 -9.82 -24.31
N TRP A 83 8.95 -9.47 -23.09
CA TRP A 83 9.27 -10.28 -21.92
C TRP A 83 8.22 -11.37 -21.71
N LYS A 84 8.55 -12.63 -22.05
CA LYS A 84 7.67 -13.82 -21.83
C LYS A 84 6.31 -13.72 -22.50
N GLY A 85 6.20 -13.09 -23.65
CA GLY A 85 4.93 -12.89 -24.36
C GLY A 85 4.09 -11.73 -23.81
N GLU A 86 4.59 -10.96 -22.85
CA GLU A 86 3.88 -9.82 -22.28
C GLU A 86 4.13 -8.55 -23.10
N PRO A 87 3.09 -7.74 -23.40
CA PRO A 87 3.29 -6.46 -24.06
C PRO A 87 4.06 -5.50 -23.17
N PRO A 88 4.81 -4.54 -23.76
CA PRO A 88 5.50 -3.49 -23.01
C PRO A 88 4.58 -2.77 -22.04
N THR A 89 5.15 -2.25 -20.93
CA THR A 89 4.41 -1.50 -19.92
C THR A 89 4.23 -0.02 -20.24
N LEU A 90 4.90 0.45 -21.28
CA LEU A 90 4.85 1.80 -21.82
C LEU A 90 4.51 1.71 -23.32
N LEU A 91 4.05 2.80 -23.87
CA LEU A 91 3.73 2.90 -25.30
C LEU A 91 4.82 3.67 -26.06
N SER A 92 4.95 3.40 -27.35
CA SER A 92 5.68 4.27 -28.27
C SER A 92 4.91 5.60 -28.43
N TYR A 93 5.60 6.63 -28.89
CA TYR A 93 4.94 7.91 -29.18
C TYR A 93 3.84 7.76 -30.23
N THR A 94 4.09 6.99 -31.29
CA THR A 94 3.11 6.70 -32.35
C THR A 94 1.84 6.08 -31.81
N ASP A 95 1.96 5.04 -30.96
CA ASP A 95 0.79 4.37 -30.38
C ASP A 95 0.08 5.28 -29.38
N ALA A 96 0.83 5.97 -28.52
CA ALA A 96 0.29 6.86 -27.50
C ALA A 96 -0.56 7.98 -28.14
N VAL A 97 -0.04 8.63 -29.19
CA VAL A 97 -0.76 9.70 -29.88
C VAL A 97 -1.97 9.15 -30.65
N ALA A 98 -1.85 7.97 -31.28
CA ALA A 98 -2.97 7.33 -31.96
C ALA A 98 -4.13 7.01 -30.98
N LEU A 99 -3.80 6.49 -29.78
CA LEU A 99 -4.80 6.25 -28.72
C LEU A 99 -5.47 7.57 -28.29
N LEU A 100 -4.70 8.61 -28.03
CA LEU A 100 -5.23 9.90 -27.61
C LEU A 100 -6.17 10.51 -28.67
N GLN A 101 -5.78 10.47 -29.94
CA GLN A 101 -6.55 11.02 -31.04
C GLN A 101 -7.84 10.24 -31.33
N ALA A 102 -7.84 8.92 -31.10
CA ALA A 102 -8.99 8.07 -31.32
C ALA A 102 -10.19 8.37 -30.40
N ARG A 103 -9.99 9.01 -29.25
CA ARG A 103 -11.04 9.46 -28.30
C ARG A 103 -12.06 8.38 -27.94
N GLN A 104 -11.59 7.12 -27.73
CA GLN A 104 -12.46 5.96 -27.46
C GLN A 104 -12.85 5.79 -25.99
N ALA A 105 -12.34 6.60 -25.11
CA ALA A 105 -12.63 6.59 -23.68
C ALA A 105 -13.25 7.92 -23.21
N ARG A 106 -13.84 7.93 -22.01
CA ARG A 106 -14.39 9.15 -21.41
C ARG A 106 -13.30 10.21 -21.18
N ARG A 107 -12.14 9.78 -20.69
CA ARG A 107 -10.91 10.56 -20.55
C ARG A 107 -9.73 9.71 -20.96
N GLN A 108 -8.71 10.34 -21.50
CA GLN A 108 -7.49 9.70 -21.95
C GLN A 108 -6.28 10.55 -21.57
N VAL A 109 -5.27 9.92 -20.97
CA VAL A 109 -4.09 10.63 -20.48
C VAL A 109 -2.84 9.95 -20.95
N LEU A 110 -1.91 10.75 -21.45
CA LEU A 110 -0.52 10.38 -21.69
C LEU A 110 0.34 11.05 -20.62
N ILE A 111 1.36 10.33 -20.15
CA ILE A 111 2.23 10.78 -19.06
C ILE A 111 3.66 10.35 -19.38
N TYR A 112 4.60 11.27 -19.20
CA TYR A 112 6.00 10.92 -19.01
C TYR A 112 6.69 11.89 -18.05
N GLY A 113 7.60 11.36 -17.24
CA GLY A 113 8.35 12.14 -16.28
C GLY A 113 9.54 12.84 -16.93
N SER A 114 9.82 14.07 -16.50
CA SER A 114 10.94 14.86 -16.96
C SER A 114 11.52 15.72 -15.84
N LYS A 115 12.78 16.13 -15.97
CA LYS A 115 13.44 17.05 -15.03
C LYS A 115 13.43 18.46 -15.59
N TRP A 116 13.08 19.43 -14.77
CA TRP A 116 12.96 20.82 -15.13
C TRP A 116 13.83 21.69 -14.24
N THR A 117 14.58 22.60 -14.81
CA THR A 117 15.29 23.62 -14.04
C THR A 117 14.33 24.79 -13.78
N VAL A 118 13.97 24.96 -12.54
CA VAL A 118 13.15 26.09 -12.08
C VAL A 118 14.09 27.26 -11.79
N LEU A 119 13.89 28.37 -12.49
CA LEU A 119 14.57 29.63 -12.27
C LEU A 119 13.63 30.53 -11.46
N PRO A 120 14.00 30.89 -10.23
CA PRO A 120 13.19 31.81 -9.44
C PRO A 120 13.21 33.21 -10.05
N GLY A 121 12.08 33.91 -10.02
CA GLY A 121 12.00 35.30 -10.50
C GLY A 121 12.65 36.31 -9.55
N ASP A 122 13.35 35.90 -8.51
CA ASP A 122 14.04 36.75 -7.56
C ASP A 122 15.49 36.27 -7.32
N ALA A 123 16.36 37.21 -6.88
CA ALA A 123 17.76 36.96 -6.57
C ALA A 123 17.98 36.17 -5.25
N GLN A 124 16.93 35.89 -4.48
CA GLN A 124 17.05 35.24 -3.17
C GLN A 124 17.04 33.72 -3.30
N HIS A 125 16.56 33.17 -4.40
CA HIS A 125 16.48 31.73 -4.62
C HIS A 125 17.41 31.29 -5.74
N LEU A 126 18.15 30.22 -5.52
CA LEU A 126 19.01 29.63 -6.55
C LEU A 126 18.18 28.75 -7.50
N PRO A 127 18.60 28.65 -8.78
CA PRO A 127 18.05 27.67 -9.71
C PRO A 127 18.02 26.27 -9.11
N SER A 128 16.93 25.55 -9.29
CA SER A 128 16.80 24.21 -8.72
C SER A 128 16.18 23.23 -9.72
N SER A 129 16.80 22.05 -9.83
CA SER A 129 16.21 20.97 -10.63
C SER A 129 15.03 20.36 -9.89
N GLN A 130 13.88 20.29 -10.57
CA GLN A 130 12.64 19.73 -10.05
C GLN A 130 12.17 18.58 -10.95
N GLU A 131 11.64 17.51 -10.33
CA GLU A 131 10.95 16.47 -11.06
C GLU A 131 9.53 16.89 -11.35
N GLY A 132 9.11 16.74 -12.61
CA GLY A 132 7.77 17.02 -13.08
C GLY A 132 7.30 15.97 -14.07
N ASP A 133 6.02 16.01 -14.39
CA ASP A 133 5.43 15.15 -15.41
C ASP A 133 4.85 16.01 -16.55
N ALA A 134 5.08 15.59 -17.78
CA ALA A 134 4.37 16.08 -18.95
C ALA A 134 3.10 15.23 -19.10
N VAL A 135 1.92 15.88 -19.06
CA VAL A 135 0.63 15.19 -19.01
C VAL A 135 -0.41 15.81 -19.93
N SER A 136 -1.37 15.02 -20.41
CA SER A 136 -2.51 15.56 -21.17
C SER A 136 -3.51 16.24 -20.24
N HIS A 137 -4.33 17.15 -20.77
CA HIS A 137 -5.29 17.99 -20.04
C HIS A 137 -6.25 17.22 -19.11
N ASP A 138 -6.63 16.00 -19.45
CA ASP A 138 -7.54 15.16 -18.67
C ASP A 138 -6.92 14.61 -17.36
N PHE A 139 -5.61 14.76 -17.15
CA PHE A 139 -4.86 14.17 -16.05
C PHE A 139 -5.48 14.46 -14.68
N PHE A 140 -5.71 15.72 -14.39
CA PHE A 140 -6.19 16.15 -13.07
C PHE A 140 -7.61 15.66 -12.80
N ALA A 141 -8.48 15.72 -13.80
CA ALA A 141 -9.87 15.24 -13.70
C ALA A 141 -9.97 13.71 -13.69
N MET A 142 -9.03 13.01 -14.37
CA MET A 142 -9.00 11.53 -14.36
C MET A 142 -8.60 10.99 -12.99
N PHE A 143 -7.61 11.60 -12.33
CA PHE A 143 -7.07 11.12 -11.06
C PHE A 143 -7.61 11.89 -9.84
N ASP A 144 -8.63 12.75 -10.04
CA ASP A 144 -9.26 13.58 -9.01
C ASP A 144 -8.22 14.35 -8.17
N ALA A 145 -7.21 14.92 -8.85
CA ALA A 145 -6.14 15.67 -8.20
C ALA A 145 -6.71 16.95 -7.57
N PRO A 146 -6.60 17.14 -6.24
CA PRO A 146 -7.17 18.30 -5.55
C PRO A 146 -6.37 19.57 -5.82
N PHE A 147 -7.05 20.67 -6.10
CA PHE A 147 -6.45 21.99 -6.25
C PHE A 147 -6.67 22.84 -5.00
N ARG A 148 -5.61 23.50 -4.57
CA ARG A 148 -5.67 24.54 -3.55
C ARG A 148 -6.05 25.89 -4.15
N TYR A 149 -5.51 26.19 -5.35
CA TYR A 149 -5.82 27.39 -6.12
C TYR A 149 -5.89 27.05 -7.60
N GLY A 150 -6.79 27.70 -8.32
CA GLY A 150 -6.93 27.52 -9.77
C GLY A 150 -7.43 26.14 -10.17
N GLY A 151 -6.88 25.60 -11.26
CA GLY A 151 -7.27 24.31 -11.84
C GLY A 151 -6.26 23.81 -12.85
N GLY A 152 -6.60 22.71 -13.55
CA GLY A 152 -5.85 22.22 -14.71
C GLY A 152 -6.06 23.13 -15.93
N TRP A 153 -5.27 22.89 -16.97
CA TRP A 153 -5.46 23.55 -18.27
C TRP A 153 -6.54 22.85 -19.09
N SER A 154 -7.03 23.53 -20.13
CA SER A 154 -8.08 23.05 -21.03
C SER A 154 -7.51 22.20 -22.19
N ALA A 155 -8.39 21.48 -22.88
CA ALA A 155 -8.05 20.79 -24.14
C ALA A 155 -7.47 21.75 -25.19
N SER A 156 -8.02 22.97 -25.26
CA SER A 156 -7.52 24.04 -26.17
C SER A 156 -6.09 24.46 -25.83
N ASP A 157 -5.75 24.57 -24.52
CA ASP A 157 -4.38 24.88 -24.09
C ASP A 157 -3.41 23.75 -24.52
N ASP A 158 -3.84 22.49 -24.44
CA ASP A 158 -3.05 21.34 -24.90
C ASP A 158 -2.85 21.35 -26.42
N GLU A 159 -3.91 21.61 -27.19
CA GLU A 159 -3.85 21.70 -28.64
C GLU A 159 -2.97 22.87 -29.12
N GLN A 160 -3.03 24.00 -28.43
CA GLN A 160 -2.23 25.20 -28.71
C GLN A 160 -0.81 25.14 -28.13
N ARG A 161 -0.44 24.07 -27.46
CA ARG A 161 0.87 23.90 -26.80
C ARG A 161 1.17 25.08 -25.87
N ALA A 162 0.16 25.50 -25.09
CA ALA A 162 0.25 26.66 -24.24
C ALA A 162 1.35 26.54 -23.18
N ALA A 163 2.05 27.65 -22.92
CA ALA A 163 3.07 27.73 -21.87
C ALA A 163 2.40 27.91 -20.49
N VAL A 164 1.73 26.86 -20.00
CA VAL A 164 1.05 26.83 -18.72
C VAL A 164 1.62 25.71 -17.84
N VAL A 165 1.51 25.89 -16.52
CA VAL A 165 2.03 24.95 -15.55
C VAL A 165 1.10 24.84 -14.33
N VAL A 166 0.95 23.63 -13.80
CA VAL A 166 0.40 23.38 -12.47
C VAL A 166 1.55 22.99 -11.56
N ILE A 167 1.63 23.61 -10.38
CA ILE A 167 2.70 23.36 -9.41
C ILE A 167 2.17 22.71 -8.13
N SER A 168 3.03 21.99 -7.42
CA SER A 168 2.70 21.41 -6.11
C SER A 168 2.58 22.49 -5.03
N SER A 169 1.82 22.20 -3.95
CA SER A 169 1.79 23.05 -2.75
C SER A 169 3.19 23.26 -2.15
N ALA A 170 4.07 22.26 -2.25
CA ALA A 170 5.44 22.35 -1.74
C ALA A 170 6.29 23.34 -2.56
N LEU A 171 6.22 23.28 -3.88
CA LEU A 171 6.93 24.22 -4.74
C LEU A 171 6.36 25.63 -4.60
N ASN A 172 5.03 25.75 -4.49
CA ASN A 172 4.37 27.04 -4.24
C ASN A 172 4.80 27.67 -2.91
N ARG A 173 4.89 26.87 -1.83
CA ARG A 173 5.42 27.37 -0.55
C ARG A 173 6.86 27.84 -0.66
N LYS A 174 7.69 27.09 -1.39
CA LYS A 174 9.11 27.43 -1.58
C LYS A 174 9.31 28.75 -2.36
N LEU A 175 8.55 28.97 -3.43
CA LEU A 175 8.76 30.12 -4.34
C LEU A 175 7.89 31.33 -3.99
N PHE A 176 6.70 31.12 -3.43
CA PHE A 176 5.69 32.15 -3.22
C PHE A 176 5.15 32.23 -1.79
N GLY A 177 5.84 31.57 -0.83
CA GLY A 177 5.41 31.59 0.56
C GLY A 177 4.06 30.90 0.83
N GLY A 178 3.50 30.15 -0.14
CA GLY A 178 2.20 29.48 0.00
C GLY A 178 0.99 30.35 -0.37
N ALA A 179 1.19 31.60 -0.78
CA ALA A 179 0.12 32.47 -1.28
C ALA A 179 -0.44 31.98 -2.63
N ASN A 180 -1.59 32.48 -3.04
CA ASN A 180 -2.15 32.19 -4.35
C ASN A 180 -1.22 32.75 -5.45
N SER A 181 -0.60 31.84 -6.21
CA SER A 181 0.32 32.17 -7.31
C SER A 181 -0.31 32.00 -8.70
N VAL A 182 -1.60 31.69 -8.79
CA VAL A 182 -2.29 31.57 -10.08
C VAL A 182 -2.22 32.89 -10.85
N GLY A 183 -1.88 32.81 -12.15
CA GLY A 183 -1.65 33.96 -13.01
C GLY A 183 -0.21 34.51 -12.98
N ARG A 184 0.61 34.11 -12.00
CA ARG A 184 2.04 34.49 -11.96
C ARG A 184 2.85 33.66 -12.95
N GLU A 185 4.01 34.17 -13.31
CA GLU A 185 4.95 33.46 -14.17
C GLU A 185 6.06 32.76 -13.38
N ILE A 186 6.51 31.63 -13.91
CA ILE A 186 7.67 30.87 -13.46
C ILE A 186 8.48 30.49 -14.68
N GLU A 187 9.79 30.53 -14.58
CA GLU A 187 10.67 30.15 -15.66
C GLU A 187 11.11 28.69 -15.50
N LEU A 188 10.86 27.86 -16.52
CA LEU A 188 11.25 26.46 -16.60
C LEU A 188 12.17 26.28 -17.82
N ASP A 189 13.43 25.86 -17.58
CA ASP A 189 14.45 25.67 -18.62
C ASP A 189 14.55 26.89 -19.58
N ALA A 190 14.61 28.09 -19.02
CA ALA A 190 14.65 29.35 -19.75
C ALA A 190 13.39 29.69 -20.59
N HIS A 191 12.26 29.08 -20.33
CA HIS A 191 10.96 29.38 -20.90
C HIS A 191 9.98 29.87 -19.83
N ALA A 192 9.29 30.98 -20.09
CA ALA A 192 8.25 31.48 -19.19
C ALA A 192 6.98 30.62 -19.27
N TYR A 193 6.46 30.24 -18.12
CA TYR A 193 5.20 29.52 -17.96
C TYR A 193 4.28 30.26 -17.01
N ARG A 194 3.01 30.38 -17.38
CA ARG A 194 1.97 30.91 -16.51
C ARG A 194 1.42 29.84 -15.61
N ILE A 195 1.42 30.06 -14.29
CA ILE A 195 0.83 29.16 -13.31
C ILE A 195 -0.70 29.24 -13.44
N VAL A 196 -1.35 28.12 -13.78
CA VAL A 196 -2.82 28.02 -13.89
C VAL A 196 -3.44 27.33 -12.69
N GLY A 197 -2.67 26.55 -11.95
CA GLY A 197 -3.14 25.86 -10.76
C GLY A 197 -2.03 25.53 -9.78
N VAL A 198 -2.44 25.41 -8.53
CA VAL A 198 -1.60 24.92 -7.43
C VAL A 198 -2.34 23.73 -6.81
N LEU A 199 -1.72 22.55 -6.87
CA LEU A 199 -2.28 21.37 -6.22
C LEU A 199 -2.26 21.54 -4.70
N ASP A 200 -3.20 20.94 -4.02
CA ASP A 200 -3.11 20.69 -2.58
C ASP A 200 -2.08 19.61 -2.28
N ASP A 201 -1.96 19.17 -1.03
CA ASP A 201 -1.05 18.07 -0.69
C ASP A 201 -1.57 16.76 -1.31
N TRP A 202 -1.07 16.45 -2.51
CA TRP A 202 -1.47 15.29 -3.31
C TRP A 202 -0.27 14.42 -3.63
N ASN A 203 -0.27 13.22 -3.08
CA ASN A 203 0.72 12.19 -3.36
C ASN A 203 0.08 10.80 -3.22
N PRO A 204 -0.69 10.36 -4.23
CA PRO A 204 -1.23 9.00 -4.20
C PRO A 204 -0.08 8.00 -4.09
N SER A 205 -0.20 7.07 -3.15
CA SER A 205 0.85 6.11 -2.85
C SER A 205 0.25 4.70 -2.79
N PRO A 206 0.75 3.76 -3.62
CA PRO A 206 1.78 3.98 -4.63
C PRO A 206 1.35 4.98 -5.71
N ARG A 207 2.32 5.66 -6.35
CA ARG A 207 2.04 6.54 -7.48
C ARG A 207 1.72 5.69 -8.73
N PHE A 208 0.50 5.16 -8.75
CA PHE A 208 0.03 4.11 -9.66
C PHE A 208 0.03 4.53 -11.14
N PHE A 209 -0.16 5.82 -11.41
CA PHE A 209 -0.24 6.35 -12.78
C PHE A 209 1.13 6.45 -13.47
N ASP A 210 2.22 6.40 -12.71
CA ASP A 210 3.59 6.59 -13.20
C ASP A 210 4.55 5.44 -12.78
N VAL A 211 4.02 4.29 -12.30
CA VAL A 211 4.86 3.18 -11.83
C VAL A 211 5.68 2.50 -12.93
N SER A 212 5.24 2.57 -14.19
CA SER A 212 5.98 2.05 -15.33
C SER A 212 7.15 2.93 -15.73
N SER A 213 7.06 4.21 -15.43
CA SER A 213 8.06 5.22 -15.77
C SER A 213 9.15 5.36 -14.70
N THR A 214 8.91 4.89 -13.48
CA THR A 214 9.86 5.01 -12.38
C THR A 214 10.11 3.67 -11.69
N TRP A 215 11.34 3.48 -11.18
CA TRP A 215 11.69 2.32 -10.36
C TRP A 215 11.16 2.43 -8.92
N TYR A 216 10.61 3.61 -8.54
CA TYR A 216 10.25 3.95 -7.17
C TYR A 216 8.79 4.40 -7.07
N PRO A 217 7.83 3.45 -6.95
CA PRO A 217 6.40 3.78 -6.87
C PRO A 217 6.02 4.58 -5.60
N PHE A 218 6.87 4.59 -4.58
CA PHE A 218 6.72 5.33 -3.33
C PHE A 218 7.65 6.55 -3.25
N SER A 219 8.04 7.12 -4.39
CA SER A 219 8.91 8.29 -4.44
C SER A 219 8.17 9.58 -4.05
N ARG A 220 8.96 10.65 -3.89
CA ARG A 220 8.45 11.98 -3.55
C ARG A 220 7.45 12.49 -4.60
N PRO A 221 6.48 13.36 -4.18
CA PRO A 221 5.53 13.97 -5.10
C PRO A 221 6.24 14.73 -6.22
N ARG A 222 5.66 14.72 -7.42
CA ARG A 222 6.09 15.61 -8.50
C ARG A 222 5.86 17.06 -8.11
N GLN A 223 6.78 17.92 -8.51
CA GLN A 223 6.74 19.33 -8.13
C GLN A 223 5.97 20.19 -9.14
N LEU A 224 5.89 19.74 -10.39
CA LEU A 224 5.21 20.48 -11.45
C LEU A 224 4.66 19.55 -12.53
N TYR A 225 3.66 20.05 -13.24
CA TYR A 225 3.00 19.38 -14.36
C TYR A 225 2.89 20.36 -15.51
N VAL A 226 3.25 19.93 -16.71
CA VAL A 226 3.20 20.75 -17.93
C VAL A 226 2.39 20.03 -19.03
N PRO A 227 1.81 20.72 -20.01
CA PRO A 227 1.14 20.10 -21.12
C PRO A 227 2.07 19.16 -21.89
N PHE A 228 1.58 17.92 -22.13
CA PHE A 228 2.32 16.89 -22.89
C PHE A 228 2.76 17.41 -24.25
N SER A 229 1.85 18.04 -24.99
CA SER A 229 2.10 18.62 -26.32
C SER A 229 3.21 19.67 -26.30
N ARG A 230 3.23 20.55 -25.27
CA ARG A 230 4.27 21.57 -25.08
C ARG A 230 5.63 20.95 -24.78
N ALA A 231 5.68 19.94 -23.94
CA ALA A 231 6.92 19.25 -23.58
C ALA A 231 7.53 18.51 -24.80
N ILE A 232 6.69 17.90 -25.65
CA ILE A 232 7.11 17.32 -26.93
C ILE A 232 7.68 18.37 -27.87
N ASP A 233 6.99 19.50 -28.03
CA ASP A 233 7.40 20.62 -28.88
C ASP A 233 8.78 21.20 -28.47
N LEU A 234 9.04 21.26 -27.17
CA LEU A 234 10.32 21.70 -26.62
C LEU A 234 11.41 20.61 -26.59
N HIS A 235 11.16 19.48 -27.22
CA HIS A 235 12.09 18.34 -27.24
C HIS A 235 12.52 17.91 -25.82
N LYS A 236 11.58 17.97 -24.86
CA LYS A 236 11.88 17.68 -23.47
C LYS A 236 12.10 16.20 -23.26
N ALA A 237 13.34 15.81 -23.01
CA ALA A 237 13.71 14.42 -22.83
C ALA A 237 13.00 13.78 -21.62
N ALA A 238 12.56 12.53 -21.77
CA ALA A 238 12.08 11.73 -20.66
C ALA A 238 13.23 11.45 -19.67
N SER A 239 12.95 11.63 -18.39
CA SER A 239 13.86 11.26 -17.29
C SER A 239 13.50 9.91 -16.66
N THR A 240 12.66 9.16 -17.32
CA THR A 240 12.02 7.92 -16.88
C THR A 240 12.45 6.75 -17.74
N ASN A 241 11.92 5.55 -17.46
CA ASN A 241 12.23 4.35 -18.22
C ASN A 241 11.98 4.53 -19.71
N PHE A 242 12.93 4.07 -20.50
CA PHE A 242 12.94 4.15 -21.94
C PHE A 242 13.40 2.80 -22.48
N TYR A 243 12.49 2.08 -23.16
CA TYR A 243 12.73 0.75 -23.67
C TYR A 243 12.67 0.76 -25.19
N CYS A 244 13.74 0.30 -25.84
CA CYS A 244 13.75 0.11 -27.30
C CYS A 244 13.96 -1.36 -27.63
N SER A 245 13.30 -1.86 -28.65
CA SER A 245 13.72 -3.08 -29.34
C SER A 245 15.04 -2.81 -30.09
N THR A 246 15.89 -3.82 -30.23
CA THR A 246 17.30 -3.72 -30.58
C THR A 246 17.66 -3.01 -31.90
N ASN A 247 16.70 -2.59 -32.71
CA ASN A 247 16.94 -2.07 -34.04
C ASN A 247 16.50 -0.61 -34.29
N SER A 248 16.07 0.13 -33.27
CA SER A 248 15.30 1.32 -33.59
C SER A 248 15.98 2.67 -33.36
N VAL A 249 16.91 2.82 -32.45
CA VAL A 249 17.60 4.12 -32.20
C VAL A 249 18.94 3.89 -31.50
N ASP A 250 19.97 4.65 -31.85
CA ASP A 250 21.20 4.75 -31.06
C ASP A 250 20.85 5.43 -29.72
N PRO A 251 20.89 4.72 -28.59
CA PRO A 251 20.54 5.30 -27.29
C PRO A 251 21.53 6.37 -26.82
N TYR A 252 22.69 6.50 -27.47
CA TYR A 252 23.76 7.45 -27.10
C TYR A 252 23.72 8.77 -27.88
N LEU A 253 23.03 8.78 -29.04
CA LEU A 253 22.87 9.96 -29.88
C LEU A 253 21.44 10.07 -30.48
N PRO A 254 20.40 10.09 -29.65
CA PRO A 254 19.05 10.14 -30.19
C PRO A 254 18.75 11.52 -30.78
N ASN A 255 18.49 11.59 -32.07
CA ASN A 255 17.74 12.71 -32.64
C ASN A 255 16.29 12.62 -32.13
N TRP A 256 15.73 13.75 -31.68
CA TRP A 256 14.36 13.78 -31.14
C TRP A 256 13.32 13.21 -32.11
N ASP A 257 13.39 13.58 -33.37
CA ASP A 257 12.50 13.05 -34.40
C ASP A 257 12.65 11.53 -34.55
N SER A 258 13.86 11.00 -34.46
CA SER A 258 14.07 9.55 -34.50
C SER A 258 13.41 8.84 -33.30
N ILE A 259 13.40 9.46 -32.13
CA ILE A 259 12.70 8.93 -30.94
C ILE A 259 11.20 8.90 -31.16
N LEU A 260 10.62 9.99 -31.68
CA LEU A 260 9.17 10.10 -31.91
C LEU A 260 8.67 9.09 -32.95
N HIS A 261 9.49 8.75 -33.95
CA HIS A 261 9.14 7.79 -35.01
C HIS A 261 9.64 6.37 -34.73
N SER A 262 10.28 6.14 -33.60
CA SER A 262 10.79 4.83 -33.21
C SER A 262 9.72 3.97 -32.53
N GLU A 263 9.99 2.67 -32.43
CA GLU A 263 9.22 1.75 -31.59
C GLU A 263 9.66 1.76 -30.11
N CYS A 264 10.46 2.75 -29.69
CA CYS A 264 10.83 2.89 -28.28
C CYS A 264 9.61 3.23 -27.42
N ALA A 265 9.39 2.47 -26.35
CA ALA A 265 8.29 2.64 -25.43
C ALA A 265 8.75 3.45 -24.19
N TRP A 266 8.13 4.60 -23.96
CA TRP A 266 8.49 5.54 -22.88
C TRP A 266 7.34 6.37 -22.35
N ILE A 267 6.14 6.22 -22.89
CA ILE A 267 4.95 6.99 -22.53
C ILE A 267 3.97 6.07 -21.80
N ALA A 268 3.59 6.45 -20.58
CA ALA A 268 2.49 5.81 -19.87
C ALA A 268 1.15 6.35 -20.39
N ALA A 269 0.16 5.47 -20.53
CA ALA A 269 -1.18 5.85 -20.94
C ALA A 269 -2.23 5.31 -19.96
N TRP A 270 -3.25 6.12 -19.72
CA TRP A 270 -4.41 5.74 -18.92
C TRP A 270 -5.71 6.12 -19.60
N VAL A 271 -6.74 5.31 -19.39
CA VAL A 271 -8.08 5.56 -19.90
C VAL A 271 -9.13 5.39 -18.81
N GLU A 272 -10.13 6.26 -18.81
CA GLU A 272 -11.29 6.18 -17.90
C GLU A 272 -12.47 5.56 -18.65
N LEU A 273 -12.93 4.38 -18.22
CA LEU A 273 -13.99 3.58 -18.79
C LEU A 273 -15.03 3.27 -17.69
N PRO A 274 -16.06 4.12 -17.52
CA PRO A 274 -16.97 4.03 -16.38
C PRO A 274 -17.88 2.80 -16.38
N ARG A 275 -18.22 2.26 -17.56
CA ARG A 275 -19.15 1.14 -17.72
C ARG A 275 -18.42 -0.08 -18.26
N ARG A 276 -18.87 -1.27 -17.87
CA ARG A 276 -18.31 -2.54 -18.36
C ARG A 276 -18.36 -2.66 -19.90
N ALA A 277 -19.43 -2.18 -20.49
CA ALA A 277 -19.57 -2.15 -21.96
C ALA A 277 -18.51 -1.24 -22.64
N ASP A 278 -18.08 -0.16 -21.96
CA ASP A 278 -17.01 0.70 -22.47
C ASP A 278 -15.65 -0.03 -22.42
N VAL A 279 -15.42 -0.85 -21.39
CA VAL A 279 -14.20 -1.68 -21.25
C VAL A 279 -14.11 -2.72 -22.37
N GLU A 280 -15.23 -3.42 -22.66
CA GLU A 280 -15.29 -4.42 -23.72
C GLU A 280 -15.07 -3.76 -25.08
N ARG A 281 -15.78 -2.68 -25.38
CA ARG A 281 -15.62 -1.91 -26.62
C ARG A 281 -14.19 -1.37 -26.81
N TYR A 282 -13.59 -0.85 -25.75
CA TYR A 282 -12.21 -0.35 -25.82
C TYR A 282 -11.20 -1.47 -26.08
N ARG A 283 -11.41 -2.64 -25.47
CA ARG A 283 -10.56 -3.82 -25.69
C ARG A 283 -10.64 -4.29 -27.15
N ASP A 284 -11.85 -4.36 -27.71
CA ASP A 284 -12.05 -4.73 -29.11
C ASP A 284 -11.43 -3.70 -30.05
N TRP A 285 -11.59 -2.42 -29.74
CA TRP A 285 -10.95 -1.35 -30.49
C TRP A 285 -9.42 -1.45 -30.44
N LEU A 286 -8.84 -1.69 -29.26
CA LEU A 286 -7.40 -1.81 -29.08
C LEU A 286 -6.82 -3.01 -29.86
N HIS A 287 -7.55 -4.14 -29.87
CA HIS A 287 -7.20 -5.31 -30.66
C HIS A 287 -7.25 -5.00 -32.17
N ASN A 288 -8.30 -4.34 -32.63
CA ASN A 288 -8.45 -3.94 -34.01
C ASN A 288 -7.38 -2.96 -34.47
N TYR A 289 -6.99 -2.01 -33.59
CA TYR A 289 -5.86 -1.11 -33.82
C TYR A 289 -4.57 -1.89 -34.05
N ALA A 290 -4.24 -2.85 -33.18
CA ALA A 290 -3.04 -3.66 -33.34
C ALA A 290 -3.09 -4.55 -34.60
N ALA A 291 -4.26 -5.09 -34.94
CA ALA A 291 -4.47 -5.82 -36.17
C ALA A 291 -4.27 -4.95 -37.44
N GLU A 292 -4.69 -3.70 -37.37
CA GLU A 292 -4.44 -2.72 -38.45
C GLU A 292 -2.95 -2.43 -38.59
N GLN A 293 -2.22 -2.24 -37.46
CA GLN A 293 -0.77 -2.06 -37.50
C GLN A 293 -0.05 -3.27 -38.13
N GLN A 294 -0.55 -4.48 -37.87
CA GLN A 294 -0.05 -5.68 -38.54
C GLN A 294 -0.34 -5.65 -40.04
N ARG A 295 -1.55 -5.30 -40.45
CA ARG A 295 -1.98 -5.25 -41.84
C ARG A 295 -1.17 -4.25 -42.67
N VAL A 296 -0.82 -3.11 -42.08
CA VAL A 296 0.03 -2.10 -42.75
C VAL A 296 1.53 -2.41 -42.68
N GLY A 297 1.91 -3.55 -42.11
CA GLY A 297 3.31 -4.01 -42.05
C GLY A 297 4.18 -3.34 -40.99
N ARG A 298 3.57 -2.68 -40.00
CA ARG A 298 4.31 -2.15 -38.86
C ARG A 298 4.64 -3.25 -37.85
N PHE A 299 3.72 -4.19 -37.62
CA PHE A 299 3.92 -5.35 -36.76
C PHE A 299 3.93 -6.63 -37.61
N ASP A 300 4.98 -7.48 -37.43
CA ASP A 300 5.10 -8.77 -38.13
C ASP A 300 4.49 -9.93 -37.34
N TRP A 301 3.79 -9.66 -36.24
CA TRP A 301 3.22 -10.65 -35.32
C TRP A 301 1.72 -10.40 -35.07
N PRO A 302 0.99 -11.42 -34.60
CA PRO A 302 -0.43 -11.28 -34.27
C PRO A 302 -0.66 -10.25 -33.14
N PRO A 303 -1.82 -9.58 -33.13
CA PRO A 303 -2.17 -8.61 -32.08
C PRO A 303 -2.00 -9.19 -30.68
N ASN A 304 -1.15 -8.56 -29.88
CA ASN A 304 -0.94 -8.86 -28.48
C ASN A 304 -1.16 -7.57 -27.69
N VAL A 305 -2.36 -7.45 -27.11
CA VAL A 305 -2.79 -6.25 -26.41
C VAL A 305 -3.34 -6.61 -25.03
N ARG A 306 -3.24 -5.68 -24.10
CA ARG A 306 -3.80 -5.85 -22.76
C ARG A 306 -4.46 -4.56 -22.30
N LEU A 307 -5.52 -4.70 -21.50
CA LEU A 307 -6.20 -3.60 -20.84
C LEU A 307 -6.34 -3.97 -19.35
N SER A 308 -5.47 -3.41 -18.53
CA SER A 308 -5.32 -3.77 -17.11
C SER A 308 -5.94 -2.71 -16.20
N GLY A 309 -6.84 -3.10 -15.29
CA GLY A 309 -7.32 -2.21 -14.22
C GLY A 309 -6.24 -1.94 -13.16
N VAL A 310 -6.46 -0.93 -12.30
CA VAL A 310 -5.47 -0.46 -11.31
C VAL A 310 -4.87 -1.60 -10.49
N GLY A 311 -5.69 -2.45 -9.87
CA GLY A 311 -5.19 -3.55 -9.03
C GLY A 311 -4.35 -4.57 -9.80
N GLN A 312 -4.78 -4.95 -11.02
CA GLN A 312 -4.02 -5.84 -11.89
C GLN A 312 -2.71 -5.19 -12.34
N TRP A 313 -2.74 -3.90 -12.66
CA TRP A 313 -1.58 -3.12 -13.05
C TRP A 313 -0.51 -3.09 -11.96
N LEU A 314 -0.90 -2.79 -10.70
CA LEU A 314 0.00 -2.80 -9.55
C LEU A 314 0.63 -4.18 -9.31
N GLN A 315 -0.10 -5.27 -9.60
CA GLN A 315 0.44 -6.64 -9.52
C GLN A 315 1.45 -6.93 -10.65
N ILE A 316 1.15 -6.54 -11.90
CA ILE A 316 2.07 -6.66 -13.04
C ILE A 316 3.36 -5.91 -12.75
N MET A 317 3.25 -4.69 -12.25
CA MET A 317 4.39 -3.84 -11.91
C MET A 317 5.10 -4.25 -10.62
N LYS A 318 4.59 -5.26 -9.91
CA LYS A 318 5.16 -5.77 -8.63
C LYS A 318 5.42 -4.64 -7.64
N VAL A 319 4.46 -3.72 -7.54
CA VAL A 319 4.60 -2.50 -6.72
C VAL A 319 4.78 -2.83 -5.24
N VAL A 320 4.11 -3.88 -4.73
CA VAL A 320 4.36 -4.37 -3.36
C VAL A 320 5.76 -4.97 -3.28
N PRO A 321 6.68 -4.37 -2.49
CA PRO A 321 8.03 -4.89 -2.37
C PRO A 321 8.04 -6.33 -1.84
N LYS A 322 8.80 -7.22 -2.46
CA LYS A 322 8.95 -8.60 -1.99
C LYS A 322 9.44 -8.67 -0.54
N SER A 323 10.27 -7.71 -0.13
CA SER A 323 10.74 -7.55 1.24
C SER A 323 9.61 -7.36 2.24
N SER A 324 8.55 -6.60 1.90
CA SER A 324 7.39 -6.39 2.77
C SER A 324 6.59 -7.68 2.96
N ALA A 325 6.38 -8.45 1.90
CA ALA A 325 5.71 -9.75 1.97
C ALA A 325 6.54 -10.77 2.78
N LEU A 326 7.85 -10.84 2.52
CA LEU A 326 8.77 -11.71 3.28
C LEU A 326 8.82 -11.30 4.76
N SER A 327 8.89 -10.01 5.06
CA SER A 327 8.86 -9.50 6.44
C SER A 327 7.58 -9.93 7.17
N LEU A 328 6.43 -9.91 6.51
CA LEU A 328 5.17 -10.39 7.08
C LEU A 328 5.22 -11.89 7.34
N ILE A 329 5.71 -12.71 6.40
CA ILE A 329 5.85 -14.17 6.58
C ILE A 329 6.77 -14.48 7.77
N VAL A 330 7.93 -13.82 7.84
CA VAL A 330 8.90 -13.99 8.95
C VAL A 330 8.27 -13.58 10.29
N SER A 331 7.53 -12.47 10.34
CA SER A 331 6.88 -12.02 11.58
C SER A 331 5.76 -12.95 12.04
N VAL A 332 4.97 -13.51 11.12
CA VAL A 332 3.96 -14.53 11.44
C VAL A 332 4.65 -15.80 11.97
N SER A 333 5.74 -16.24 11.36
CA SER A 333 6.54 -17.36 11.84
C SER A 333 7.11 -17.12 13.23
N PHE A 334 7.60 -15.90 13.50
CA PHE A 334 8.05 -15.48 14.82
C PHE A 334 6.91 -15.52 15.85
N LEU A 335 5.73 -15.03 15.51
CA LEU A 335 4.54 -15.12 16.37
C LEU A 335 4.19 -16.58 16.69
N LEU A 336 4.28 -17.49 15.71
CA LEU A 336 4.05 -18.91 15.93
C LEU A 336 5.07 -19.53 16.89
N ILE A 337 6.35 -19.16 16.78
CA ILE A 337 7.40 -19.58 17.73
C ILE A 337 7.08 -19.05 19.13
N CYS A 338 6.68 -17.79 19.26
CA CYS A 338 6.26 -17.23 20.54
C CYS A 338 5.07 -18.02 21.12
N LEU A 339 4.08 -18.37 20.30
CA LEU A 339 2.93 -19.19 20.72
C LEU A 339 3.34 -20.56 21.26
N VAL A 340 4.23 -21.28 20.59
CA VAL A 340 4.74 -22.57 21.04
C VAL A 340 5.41 -22.43 22.42
N ASN A 341 6.22 -21.41 22.60
CA ASN A 341 6.86 -21.13 23.88
C ASN A 341 5.85 -20.79 24.98
N VAL A 342 4.81 -20.01 24.65
CA VAL A 342 3.71 -19.67 25.58
C VAL A 342 2.94 -20.94 25.98
N VAL A 343 2.68 -21.89 25.05
CA VAL A 343 2.06 -23.19 25.38
C VAL A 343 2.88 -23.93 26.44
N GLY A 344 4.20 -24.01 26.24
CA GLY A 344 5.11 -24.67 27.19
C GLY A 344 5.11 -23.99 28.58
N LEU A 345 5.17 -22.65 28.61
CA LEU A 345 5.15 -21.89 29.86
C LEU A 345 3.80 -21.98 30.58
N MET A 346 2.69 -21.95 29.85
CA MET A 346 1.36 -22.16 30.45
C MET A 346 1.20 -23.58 30.99
N LEU A 347 1.68 -24.58 30.26
CA LEU A 347 1.66 -25.96 30.72
C LEU A 347 2.46 -26.09 32.04
N ALA A 348 3.68 -25.61 32.09
CA ALA A 348 4.52 -25.59 33.29
C ALA A 348 3.83 -24.89 34.47
N ARG A 349 3.15 -23.76 34.21
CA ARG A 349 2.39 -23.02 35.22
C ARG A 349 1.21 -23.82 35.77
N PHE A 350 0.44 -24.48 34.89
CA PHE A 350 -0.73 -25.24 35.30
C PHE A 350 -0.34 -26.54 36.00
N MET A 351 0.75 -27.19 35.59
CA MET A 351 1.28 -28.38 36.27
C MET A 351 1.73 -28.08 37.71
N ARG A 352 2.33 -26.93 37.97
CA ARG A 352 2.66 -26.48 39.34
C ARG A 352 1.42 -26.32 40.24
N ARG A 353 0.23 -26.17 39.66
CA ARG A 353 -1.05 -26.06 40.39
C ARG A 353 -1.87 -27.32 40.39
N ALA A 354 -1.33 -28.42 39.87
CA ALA A 354 -2.02 -29.69 39.82
C ALA A 354 -2.54 -30.15 41.20
N PRO A 355 -1.78 -30.02 42.34
CA PRO A 355 -2.28 -30.33 43.66
C PRO A 355 -3.51 -29.51 44.06
N GLU A 356 -3.50 -28.22 43.87
CA GLU A 356 -4.63 -27.29 44.12
C GLU A 356 -5.87 -27.68 43.32
N ILE A 357 -5.69 -28.00 42.04
CA ILE A 357 -6.76 -28.48 41.15
C ILE A 357 -7.33 -29.80 41.64
N GLY A 358 -6.47 -30.70 42.08
CA GLY A 358 -6.88 -32.00 42.67
C GLY A 358 -7.77 -31.85 43.88
N VAL A 359 -7.41 -31.01 44.85
CA VAL A 359 -8.21 -30.66 46.02
C VAL A 359 -9.57 -30.05 45.63
N ARG A 360 -9.59 -29.07 44.72
CA ARG A 360 -10.84 -28.46 44.27
C ARG A 360 -11.78 -29.45 43.59
N ARG A 361 -11.23 -30.38 42.81
CA ARG A 361 -12.01 -31.44 42.19
C ARG A 361 -12.55 -32.43 43.20
N ALA A 362 -11.78 -32.78 44.22
CA ALA A 362 -12.24 -33.62 45.32
C ALA A 362 -13.40 -32.97 46.11
N LEU A 363 -13.40 -31.62 46.22
CA LEU A 363 -14.46 -30.82 46.83
C LEU A 363 -15.68 -30.56 45.89
N GLY A 364 -15.73 -31.22 44.70
CA GLY A 364 -16.90 -31.18 43.81
C GLY A 364 -16.82 -30.16 42.66
N ALA A 365 -15.69 -29.51 42.41
CA ALA A 365 -15.56 -28.63 41.27
C ALA A 365 -15.63 -29.37 39.93
N SER A 366 -16.52 -28.94 39.03
CA SER A 366 -16.67 -29.53 37.70
C SER A 366 -15.46 -29.22 36.80
N ARG A 367 -15.18 -30.12 35.82
CA ARG A 367 -14.13 -29.89 34.81
C ARG A 367 -14.36 -28.60 34.06
N GLY A 368 -15.63 -28.27 33.74
CA GLY A 368 -15.99 -27.05 33.06
C GLY A 368 -15.73 -25.76 33.85
N ALA A 369 -15.83 -25.80 35.19
CA ALA A 369 -15.49 -24.67 36.03
C ALA A 369 -13.97 -24.38 36.02
N ILE A 370 -13.16 -25.45 36.07
CA ILE A 370 -11.70 -25.36 35.96
C ILE A 370 -11.29 -24.85 34.57
N TYR A 371 -11.94 -25.38 33.52
CA TYR A 371 -11.67 -24.94 32.14
C TYR A 371 -11.95 -23.46 31.95
N ARG A 372 -13.12 -22.98 32.38
CA ARG A 372 -13.49 -21.54 32.32
C ARG A 372 -12.53 -20.65 33.11
N GLN A 373 -12.10 -21.09 34.29
CA GLN A 373 -11.14 -20.36 35.08
C GLN A 373 -9.80 -20.14 34.34
N PHE A 374 -9.24 -21.21 33.74
CA PHE A 374 -7.96 -21.10 33.04
C PHE A 374 -8.06 -20.32 31.73
N LEU A 375 -9.19 -20.43 31.01
CA LEU A 375 -9.43 -19.62 29.83
C LEU A 375 -9.56 -18.14 30.15
N THR A 376 -10.21 -17.77 31.28
CA THR A 376 -10.27 -16.36 31.70
C THR A 376 -8.89 -15.85 32.15
N GLU A 377 -8.09 -16.71 32.76
CA GLU A 377 -6.69 -16.38 33.09
C GLU A 377 -5.86 -16.17 31.81
N ALA A 378 -6.01 -17.02 30.80
CA ALA A 378 -5.37 -16.87 29.49
C ALA A 378 -5.82 -15.59 28.77
N ALA A 379 -7.13 -15.28 28.80
CA ALA A 379 -7.66 -14.06 28.23
C ALA A 379 -7.08 -12.80 28.92
N ALA A 380 -6.97 -12.80 30.25
CA ALA A 380 -6.37 -11.69 31.00
C ALA A 380 -4.87 -11.49 30.64
N ILE A 381 -4.13 -12.59 30.47
CA ILE A 381 -2.74 -12.55 30.02
C ILE A 381 -2.66 -12.04 28.57
N GLY A 382 -3.57 -12.51 27.71
CA GLY A 382 -3.69 -12.04 26.33
C GLY A 382 -3.98 -10.55 26.22
N LEU A 383 -4.87 -10.04 27.07
CA LEU A 383 -5.13 -8.58 27.17
C LEU A 383 -3.89 -7.81 27.61
N ALA A 384 -3.18 -8.29 28.65
CA ALA A 384 -1.93 -7.64 29.08
C ALA A 384 -0.85 -7.70 27.99
N GLY A 385 -0.73 -8.84 27.28
CA GLY A 385 0.13 -8.98 26.10
C GLY A 385 -0.29 -8.08 24.95
N GLY A 386 -1.60 -7.90 24.72
CA GLY A 386 -2.16 -6.99 23.74
C GLY A 386 -1.82 -5.52 24.04
N VAL A 387 -1.96 -5.08 25.30
CA VAL A 387 -1.58 -3.72 25.72
C VAL A 387 -0.07 -3.49 25.52
N LEU A 388 0.77 -4.45 25.93
CA LEU A 388 2.21 -4.37 25.68
C LEU A 388 2.51 -4.38 24.19
N GLY A 389 1.81 -5.23 23.42
CA GLY A 389 1.90 -5.30 21.97
C GLY A 389 1.56 -3.97 21.30
N LEU A 390 0.53 -3.26 21.76
CA LEU A 390 0.19 -1.92 21.28
C LEU A 390 1.31 -0.91 21.53
N LEU A 391 1.88 -0.89 22.75
CA LEU A 391 2.99 0.00 23.09
C LEU A 391 4.21 -0.30 22.20
N LEU A 392 4.56 -1.56 22.04
CA LEU A 392 5.68 -1.97 21.19
C LEU A 392 5.40 -1.71 19.70
N THR A 393 4.16 -1.87 19.24
CA THR A 393 3.76 -1.50 17.88
C THR A 393 3.92 0.00 17.67
N ALA A 394 3.47 0.83 18.60
CA ALA A 394 3.63 2.28 18.53
C ALA A 394 5.12 2.69 18.46
N LEU A 395 5.96 2.10 19.29
CA LEU A 395 7.41 2.29 19.24
C LEU A 395 8.03 1.82 17.93
N GLY A 396 7.60 0.66 17.41
CA GLY A 396 8.03 0.12 16.13
C GLY A 396 7.67 1.04 14.97
N MET A 397 6.46 1.62 14.98
CA MET A 397 6.01 2.58 13.96
C MET A 397 6.88 3.85 13.92
N VAL A 398 7.33 4.35 15.06
CA VAL A 398 8.32 5.45 15.10
C VAL A 398 9.65 5.03 14.46
N GLY A 399 10.03 3.76 14.59
CA GLY A 399 11.25 3.22 13.99
C GLY A 399 11.17 2.95 12.49
N ILE A 400 9.97 2.74 11.95
CA ILE A 400 9.76 2.39 10.51
C ILE A 400 10.40 3.43 9.59
N GLY A 401 10.26 4.72 9.89
CA GLY A 401 10.80 5.81 9.08
C GLY A 401 12.34 5.83 8.95
N LYS A 402 13.05 5.03 9.78
CA LYS A 402 14.51 4.86 9.69
C LYS A 402 14.93 3.64 8.85
N VAL A 403 14.01 2.69 8.64
CA VAL A 403 14.30 1.39 7.98
C VAL A 403 13.65 1.29 6.61
N PHE A 404 12.47 1.88 6.44
CA PHE A 404 11.72 1.87 5.19
C PHE A 404 11.75 3.25 4.54
N GLU A 405 11.36 3.29 3.25
CA GLU A 405 11.21 4.56 2.55
C GLU A 405 10.22 5.49 3.27
N PRO A 406 10.53 6.80 3.38
CA PRO A 406 9.70 7.75 4.14
C PRO A 406 8.23 7.77 3.73
N GLU A 407 7.94 7.52 2.45
CA GLU A 407 6.57 7.53 1.92
C GLU A 407 5.78 6.28 2.38
N ILE A 408 6.41 5.11 2.44
CA ILE A 408 5.78 3.90 3.03
C ILE A 408 5.56 4.11 4.53
N ALA A 409 6.52 4.73 5.21
CA ALA A 409 6.41 5.01 6.63
C ALA A 409 5.24 5.97 6.96
N ARG A 410 4.97 6.95 6.10
CA ARG A 410 3.83 7.87 6.25
C ARG A 410 2.48 7.19 6.07
N LEU A 411 2.40 6.18 5.21
CA LEU A 411 1.17 5.41 4.96
C LEU A 411 0.90 4.36 6.05
N ALA A 412 1.94 3.86 6.70
CA ALA A 412 1.84 2.92 7.80
C ALA A 412 1.37 3.66 9.07
N THR A 413 0.09 4.01 9.13
CA THR A 413 -0.51 4.75 10.25
C THR A 413 -1.13 3.82 11.29
N LEU A 414 -1.11 4.24 12.56
CA LEU A 414 -1.86 3.60 13.64
C LEU A 414 -3.31 4.06 13.56
N ASP A 415 -4.15 3.29 12.89
CA ASP A 415 -5.58 3.50 12.88
C ASP A 415 -6.30 2.61 13.90
N ALA A 416 -7.56 2.93 14.20
CA ALA A 416 -8.37 2.18 15.17
C ALA A 416 -8.50 0.70 14.79
N SER A 417 -8.51 0.37 13.50
CA SER A 417 -8.61 -1.01 13.03
C SER A 417 -7.34 -1.82 13.35
N LEU A 418 -6.17 -1.22 13.21
CA LEU A 418 -4.89 -1.84 13.55
C LEU A 418 -4.76 -2.05 15.07
N LEU A 419 -5.19 -1.06 15.88
CA LEU A 419 -5.20 -1.16 17.32
C LEU A 419 -6.10 -2.32 17.79
N LEU A 420 -7.33 -2.37 17.27
CA LEU A 420 -8.28 -3.43 17.59
C LEU A 420 -7.76 -4.81 17.17
N LEU A 421 -7.21 -4.91 15.96
CA LEU A 421 -6.64 -6.15 15.43
C LEU A 421 -5.46 -6.63 16.28
N THR A 422 -4.60 -5.74 16.77
CA THR A 422 -3.47 -6.10 17.65
C THR A 422 -3.96 -6.79 18.93
N VAL A 423 -4.96 -6.19 19.60
CA VAL A 423 -5.53 -6.77 20.81
C VAL A 423 -6.23 -8.09 20.51
N LEU A 424 -6.99 -8.15 19.42
CA LEU A 424 -7.70 -9.36 18.99
C LEU A 424 -6.72 -10.50 18.71
N VAL A 425 -5.65 -10.26 17.98
CA VAL A 425 -4.60 -11.25 17.70
C VAL A 425 -3.94 -11.72 18.99
N ALA A 426 -3.58 -10.83 19.90
CA ALA A 426 -2.96 -11.19 21.16
C ALA A 426 -3.88 -12.04 22.06
N VAL A 427 -5.17 -11.68 22.15
CA VAL A 427 -6.15 -12.44 22.94
C VAL A 427 -6.45 -13.79 22.32
N THR A 428 -6.72 -13.83 21.03
CA THR A 428 -7.00 -15.10 20.32
C THR A 428 -5.79 -16.05 20.36
N ALA A 429 -4.60 -15.54 20.15
CA ALA A 429 -3.36 -16.28 20.24
C ALA A 429 -3.15 -16.85 21.66
N SER A 430 -3.39 -16.05 22.70
CA SER A 430 -3.32 -16.50 24.09
C SER A 430 -4.35 -17.58 24.44
N LEU A 431 -5.59 -17.43 23.95
CA LEU A 431 -6.64 -18.44 24.14
C LEU A 431 -6.28 -19.76 23.44
N VAL A 432 -5.82 -19.70 22.19
CA VAL A 432 -5.39 -20.88 21.43
C VAL A 432 -4.23 -21.58 22.13
N ALA A 433 -3.21 -20.82 22.57
CA ALA A 433 -2.08 -21.37 23.32
C ALA A 433 -2.50 -22.04 24.64
N ALA A 434 -3.56 -21.56 25.27
CA ALA A 434 -4.07 -22.12 26.54
C ALA A 434 -4.94 -23.38 26.35
N LEU A 435 -5.47 -23.67 25.16
CA LEU A 435 -6.41 -24.79 24.94
C LEU A 435 -5.81 -26.13 25.37
N TYR A 436 -4.63 -26.47 24.88
CA TYR A 436 -3.96 -27.72 25.19
C TYR A 436 -3.55 -27.81 26.67
N PRO A 437 -2.85 -26.85 27.27
CA PRO A 437 -2.51 -26.89 28.70
C PRO A 437 -3.75 -26.96 29.60
N THR A 438 -4.81 -26.22 29.27
CA THR A 438 -6.05 -26.23 30.07
C THR A 438 -6.75 -27.56 30.00
N TRP A 439 -6.83 -28.19 28.81
CA TRP A 439 -7.38 -29.52 28.64
C TRP A 439 -6.59 -30.55 29.44
N ARG A 440 -5.27 -30.51 29.40
CA ARG A 440 -4.38 -31.39 30.17
C ARG A 440 -4.58 -31.22 31.66
N ALA A 441 -4.63 -29.97 32.14
CA ALA A 441 -4.87 -29.66 33.56
C ALA A 441 -6.23 -30.15 34.07
N ALA A 442 -7.28 -30.07 33.25
CA ALA A 442 -8.62 -30.52 33.62
C ALA A 442 -8.74 -32.07 33.73
N GLN A 443 -7.80 -32.84 33.18
CA GLN A 443 -7.76 -34.30 33.23
C GLN A 443 -7.04 -34.86 34.46
N VAL A 444 -6.45 -34.00 35.30
CA VAL A 444 -5.74 -34.46 36.52
C VAL A 444 -6.71 -35.24 37.42
N GLN A 445 -6.34 -36.49 37.72
CA GLN A 445 -7.12 -37.38 38.59
C GLN A 445 -6.79 -37.12 40.08
N PRO A 446 -7.78 -36.86 40.94
CA PRO A 446 -7.55 -36.55 42.36
C PRO A 446 -6.81 -37.68 43.13
N ALA A 447 -7.06 -38.94 42.77
CA ALA A 447 -6.53 -40.11 43.45
C ALA A 447 -5.00 -40.25 43.39
N TRP A 448 -4.37 -39.83 42.29
CA TRP A 448 -2.91 -39.96 42.13
C TRP A 448 -2.12 -38.94 42.93
N GLN A 449 -2.72 -37.80 43.25
CA GLN A 449 -2.02 -36.70 43.96
C GLN A 449 -2.12 -36.83 45.49
N LEU A 450 -3.13 -37.52 45.99
CA LEU A 450 -3.22 -37.83 47.40
C LEU A 450 -2.25 -38.95 47.83
N LYS A 451 -1.81 -39.79 46.87
CA LYS A 451 -0.91 -40.90 47.11
C LYS A 451 0.59 -40.55 47.00
N SER A 452 0.94 -39.39 46.44
CA SER A 452 2.35 -38.97 46.28
C SER A 452 2.90 -38.16 47.44
N ASN A 453 2.09 -37.82 48.45
CA ASN A 453 2.44 -37.07 49.64
C ASN A 453 2.27 -37.88 50.94
N GLY A 454 2.18 -39.20 50.85
CA GLY A 454 2.19 -40.13 51.97
C GLY A 454 3.42 -41.00 51.93
#